data_de8e74ce76d35533a3d52d24e20702ee
#
_entry.id   de8e74ce76d35533a3d52d24e20702ee
#
_cell.length_a   1.000
_cell.length_b   1.000
_cell.length_c   1.000
_cell.angle_alpha   90.00
_cell.angle_beta   90.00
_cell.angle_gamma   90.00
#
_symmetry.space_group_name_H-M   'P 1'
#
loop_
_entity.id
_entity.type
_entity.pdbx_description
1 polymer ?
#
loop_
_entity_poly.entity_id
_entity_poly.type
_entity_poly.pdbx_seq_one_letter_code
_entity_poly.pdbx_strand_id
1 'polypeptide(L)'
;MDNDDNENQIISMKIPLERLGVIIGKEGSVKKYIEETGQCGIIIDSETSDVFIEQKGDPLKALAAAEVVKAVGRGFNPDRAYSLFTENYQLIVMPLREVARKGSNRIKDIKGRVIGREGKTRRIIEDLTDTMISVYGDTVSVIGDYVSVKYAIEALQMLISGKKQRTVYAYLEERVRDLKMEKLNENLS
;
A
#
# COMPACT_ATOMS: atom_id res chain seq x y z
N MET A 1 -37.15 22.39 9.30
CA MET A 1 -36.11 22.99 8.44
C MET A 1 -34.82 22.36 8.88
N ASP A 2 -34.63 21.14 8.46
CA ASP A 2 -33.41 20.37 8.76
C ASP A 2 -32.44 20.68 7.62
N ASN A 3 -31.43 21.50 7.94
CA ASN A 3 -30.26 21.66 7.05
C ASN A 3 -29.49 20.35 7.13
N ASP A 4 -29.76 19.43 6.21
CA ASP A 4 -28.81 18.39 5.82
C ASP A 4 -27.65 19.08 5.10
N ASP A 5 -26.76 19.69 5.85
CA ASP A 5 -25.40 20.00 5.40
C ASP A 5 -24.66 18.65 5.29
N ASN A 6 -24.99 17.91 4.24
CA ASN A 6 -24.21 16.79 3.78
C ASN A 6 -22.93 17.38 3.15
N GLU A 7 -22.03 17.87 4.02
CA GLU A 7 -20.69 18.29 3.58
C GLU A 7 -20.03 17.06 2.97
N ASN A 8 -20.03 16.99 1.64
CA ASN A 8 -19.31 15.97 0.90
C ASN A 8 -17.85 15.95 1.39
N GLN A 9 -17.51 14.93 2.13
CA GLN A 9 -16.16 14.80 2.69
C GLN A 9 -15.16 14.69 1.54
N ILE A 10 -14.22 15.64 1.48
CA ILE A 10 -13.16 15.67 0.47
C ILE A 10 -11.85 15.22 1.11
N ILE A 11 -11.26 14.17 0.56
CA ILE A 11 -9.92 13.70 0.93
C ILE A 11 -8.94 14.20 -0.14
N SER A 12 -7.90 14.92 0.28
CA SER A 12 -6.86 15.39 -0.63
C SER A 12 -5.53 14.74 -0.35
N MET A 13 -4.76 14.45 -1.40
CA MET A 13 -3.41 13.89 -1.29
C MET A 13 -2.52 14.29 -2.46
N LYS A 14 -1.22 14.41 -2.20
CA LYS A 14 -0.21 14.58 -3.25
C LYS A 14 0.26 13.25 -3.80
N ILE A 15 0.19 13.13 -5.13
CA ILE A 15 0.64 11.94 -5.86
C ILE A 15 1.81 12.34 -6.77
N PRO A 16 2.89 11.56 -6.84
CA PRO A 16 3.97 11.84 -7.79
C PRO A 16 3.44 11.99 -9.22
N LEU A 17 3.90 13.02 -9.92
CA LEU A 17 3.40 13.39 -11.25
C LEU A 17 3.42 12.22 -12.24
N GLU A 18 4.50 11.44 -12.22
CA GLU A 18 4.65 10.24 -13.05
C GLU A 18 3.65 9.12 -12.73
N ARG A 19 2.94 9.21 -11.60
CA ARG A 19 1.92 8.23 -11.19
C ARG A 19 0.49 8.68 -11.52
N LEU A 20 0.26 9.94 -11.83
CA LEU A 20 -1.08 10.45 -12.19
C LEU A 20 -1.64 9.72 -13.41
N GLY A 21 -0.82 9.51 -14.44
CA GLY A 21 -1.23 8.75 -15.62
C GLY A 21 -1.65 7.31 -15.33
N VAL A 22 -1.08 6.68 -14.29
CA VAL A 22 -1.46 5.33 -13.85
C VAL A 22 -2.82 5.34 -13.15
N ILE A 23 -3.11 6.39 -12.36
CA ILE A 23 -4.43 6.56 -11.70
C ILE A 23 -5.52 6.82 -12.75
N ILE A 24 -5.22 7.56 -13.82
CA ILE A 24 -6.16 7.78 -14.92
C ILE A 24 -6.39 6.46 -15.67
N GLY A 25 -5.31 5.75 -16.00
CA GLY A 25 -5.34 4.55 -16.81
C GLY A 25 -5.63 4.81 -18.28
N LYS A 26 -5.62 3.74 -19.09
CA LYS A 26 -5.95 3.84 -20.51
C LYS A 26 -7.41 4.30 -20.67
N GLU A 27 -7.60 5.40 -21.40
CA GLU A 27 -8.93 5.99 -21.64
C GLU A 27 -9.74 6.27 -20.35
N GLY A 28 -9.05 6.51 -19.23
CA GLY A 28 -9.70 6.78 -17.94
C GLY A 28 -10.21 5.54 -17.20
N SER A 29 -9.86 4.33 -17.65
CA SER A 29 -10.42 3.08 -17.13
C SER A 29 -10.14 2.84 -15.65
N VAL A 30 -8.92 3.15 -15.17
CA VAL A 30 -8.55 2.95 -13.77
C VAL A 30 -9.32 3.93 -12.88
N LYS A 31 -9.33 5.21 -13.24
CA LYS A 31 -10.08 6.24 -12.54
C LYS A 31 -11.55 5.88 -12.43
N LYS A 32 -12.18 5.51 -13.56
CA LYS A 32 -13.60 5.13 -13.61
C LYS A 32 -13.90 3.94 -12.69
N TYR A 33 -13.05 2.91 -12.71
CA TYR A 33 -13.23 1.75 -11.82
C TYR A 33 -13.17 2.12 -10.35
N ILE A 34 -12.21 2.99 -9.97
CA ILE A 34 -12.08 3.45 -8.58
C ILE A 34 -13.30 4.29 -8.17
N GLU A 35 -13.77 5.19 -9.05
CA GLU A 35 -14.94 6.03 -8.79
C GLU A 35 -16.23 5.21 -8.62
N GLU A 36 -16.46 4.23 -9.48
CA GLU A 36 -17.63 3.35 -9.44
C GLU A 36 -17.61 2.47 -8.17
N THR A 37 -16.48 1.80 -7.89
CA THR A 37 -16.36 0.89 -6.75
C THR A 37 -16.36 1.66 -5.42
N GLY A 38 -15.66 2.80 -5.38
CA GLY A 38 -15.53 3.66 -4.20
C GLY A 38 -16.71 4.60 -3.97
N GLN A 39 -17.70 4.64 -4.88
CA GLN A 39 -18.83 5.58 -4.81
C GLN A 39 -18.37 7.02 -4.56
N CYS A 40 -17.35 7.45 -5.30
CA CYS A 40 -16.71 8.75 -5.14
C CYS A 40 -16.46 9.43 -6.49
N GLY A 41 -16.07 10.69 -6.46
CA GLY A 41 -15.51 11.42 -7.59
C GLY A 41 -14.02 11.62 -7.38
N ILE A 42 -13.21 11.53 -8.44
CA ILE A 42 -11.76 11.79 -8.40
C ILE A 42 -11.45 12.99 -9.27
N ILE A 43 -10.90 14.04 -8.69
CA ILE A 43 -10.41 15.22 -9.39
C ILE A 43 -8.89 15.22 -9.31
N ILE A 44 -8.23 15.37 -10.46
CA ILE A 44 -6.76 15.37 -10.57
C ILE A 44 -6.32 16.71 -11.08
N ASP A 45 -5.53 17.42 -10.28
CA ASP A 45 -4.82 18.62 -10.69
C ASP A 45 -3.39 18.22 -11.11
N SER A 46 -3.15 18.26 -12.41
CA SER A 46 -1.85 17.88 -12.96
C SER A 46 -0.76 18.94 -12.75
N GLU A 47 -1.13 20.19 -12.45
CA GLU A 47 -0.17 21.28 -12.22
C GLU A 47 0.40 21.19 -10.79
N THR A 48 -0.46 20.94 -9.82
CA THR A 48 -0.07 20.84 -8.41
C THR A 48 0.24 19.42 -7.97
N SER A 49 -0.15 18.41 -8.77
CA SER A 49 -0.08 16.98 -8.44
C SER A 49 -0.98 16.59 -7.25
N ASP A 50 -2.01 17.38 -7.00
CA ASP A 50 -3.02 17.09 -6.00
C ASP A 50 -4.15 16.22 -6.58
N VAL A 51 -4.57 15.24 -5.82
CA VAL A 51 -5.72 14.39 -6.12
C VAL A 51 -6.75 14.57 -5.03
N PHE A 52 -7.96 14.91 -5.42
CA PHE A 52 -9.10 15.10 -4.52
C PHE A 52 -10.08 13.95 -4.75
N ILE A 53 -10.54 13.36 -3.65
CA ILE A 53 -11.54 12.30 -3.66
C ILE A 53 -12.75 12.84 -2.93
N GLU A 54 -13.85 13.00 -3.65
CA GLU A 54 -15.12 13.53 -3.17
C GLU A 54 -16.08 12.36 -2.93
N GLN A 55 -16.54 12.22 -1.71
CA GLN A 55 -17.54 11.22 -1.36
C GLN A 55 -18.86 11.49 -2.09
N LYS A 56 -19.44 10.47 -2.75
CA LYS A 56 -20.77 10.56 -3.40
C LYS A 56 -21.76 9.53 -2.86
N GLY A 57 -21.30 8.55 -2.12
CA GLY A 57 -22.12 7.49 -1.54
C GLY A 57 -21.56 7.02 -0.20
N ASP A 58 -21.32 5.73 -0.04
CA ASP A 58 -20.83 5.14 1.21
C ASP A 58 -19.47 5.71 1.61
N PRO A 59 -19.35 6.33 2.81
CA PRO A 59 -18.10 6.90 3.30
C PRO A 59 -16.95 5.89 3.39
N LEU A 60 -17.23 4.65 3.78
CA LEU A 60 -16.20 3.60 3.91
C LEU A 60 -15.65 3.20 2.55
N LYS A 61 -16.50 3.17 1.52
CA LYS A 61 -16.05 2.92 0.15
C LYS A 61 -15.21 4.07 -0.40
N ALA A 62 -15.57 5.30 -0.11
CA ALA A 62 -14.79 6.47 -0.50
C ALA A 62 -13.41 6.49 0.20
N LEU A 63 -13.34 6.09 1.47
CA LEU A 63 -12.08 5.94 2.19
C LEU A 63 -11.21 4.83 1.58
N ALA A 64 -11.80 3.68 1.24
CA ALA A 64 -11.08 2.61 0.55
C ALA A 64 -10.55 3.08 -0.82
N ALA A 65 -11.32 3.85 -1.59
CA ALA A 65 -10.88 4.46 -2.84
C ALA A 65 -9.68 5.39 -2.64
N ALA A 66 -9.65 6.16 -1.55
CA ALA A 66 -8.50 7.00 -1.19
C ALA A 66 -7.24 6.16 -0.91
N GLU A 67 -7.38 5.05 -0.19
CA GLU A 67 -6.24 4.14 0.05
C GLU A 67 -5.78 3.45 -1.26
N VAL A 68 -6.68 3.12 -2.19
CA VAL A 68 -6.32 2.61 -3.53
C VAL A 68 -5.53 3.65 -4.32
N VAL A 69 -6.00 4.89 -4.39
CA VAL A 69 -5.28 6.00 -5.05
C VAL A 69 -3.90 6.20 -4.43
N LYS A 70 -3.82 6.21 -3.11
CA LYS A 70 -2.56 6.31 -2.36
C LYS A 70 -1.61 5.16 -2.68
N ALA A 71 -2.09 3.92 -2.73
CA ALA A 71 -1.30 2.75 -3.08
C ALA A 71 -0.73 2.85 -4.50
N VAL A 72 -1.54 3.25 -5.48
CA VAL A 72 -1.07 3.51 -6.86
C VAL A 72 0.00 4.59 -6.85
N GLY A 73 -0.19 5.68 -6.12
CA GLY A 73 0.82 6.74 -5.92
C GLY A 73 2.11 6.22 -5.25
N ARG A 74 2.05 5.16 -4.46
CA ARG A 74 3.20 4.48 -3.84
C ARG A 74 3.78 3.35 -4.69
N GLY A 75 3.45 3.30 -5.98
CA GLY A 75 4.09 2.43 -6.96
C GLY A 75 3.41 1.08 -7.17
N PHE A 76 2.28 0.80 -6.54
CA PHE A 76 1.52 -0.41 -6.86
C PHE A 76 0.88 -0.33 -8.25
N ASN A 77 0.77 -1.48 -8.91
CA ASN A 77 -0.10 -1.62 -10.05
C ASN A 77 -1.57 -1.50 -9.58
N PRO A 78 -2.47 -0.85 -10.36
CA PRO A 78 -3.88 -0.75 -10.02
C PRO A 78 -4.53 -2.09 -9.62
N ASP A 79 -4.27 -3.17 -10.37
CA ASP A 79 -4.84 -4.49 -10.07
C ASP A 79 -4.49 -5.00 -8.66
N ARG A 80 -3.26 -4.71 -8.17
CA ARG A 80 -2.86 -5.01 -6.80
C ARG A 80 -3.49 -4.07 -5.78
N ALA A 81 -3.62 -2.79 -6.14
CA ALA A 81 -4.21 -1.79 -5.26
C ALA A 81 -5.70 -2.02 -5.02
N TYR A 82 -6.42 -2.61 -5.98
CA TYR A 82 -7.85 -2.91 -5.86
C TYR A 82 -8.18 -3.88 -4.72
N SER A 83 -7.22 -4.67 -4.24
CA SER A 83 -7.42 -5.50 -3.05
C SER A 83 -7.80 -4.70 -1.80
N LEU A 84 -7.49 -3.39 -1.76
CA LEU A 84 -7.90 -2.49 -0.67
C LEU A 84 -9.41 -2.19 -0.64
N PHE A 85 -10.17 -2.59 -1.66
CA PHE A 85 -11.64 -2.61 -1.59
C PHE A 85 -12.17 -3.84 -0.85
N THR A 86 -11.33 -4.83 -0.60
CA THR A 86 -11.70 -6.02 0.18
C THR A 86 -11.61 -5.68 1.68
N GLU A 87 -12.61 -6.10 2.44
CA GLU A 87 -12.60 -5.98 3.90
C GLU A 87 -11.34 -6.65 4.48
N ASN A 88 -10.83 -6.11 5.58
CA ASN A 88 -9.62 -6.56 6.29
C ASN A 88 -8.29 -6.31 5.55
N TYR A 89 -8.28 -5.80 4.32
CA TYR A 89 -7.03 -5.39 3.68
C TYR A 89 -6.64 -3.97 4.09
N GLN A 90 -5.35 -3.74 4.22
CA GLN A 90 -4.80 -2.44 4.59
C GLN A 90 -3.54 -2.11 3.81
N LEU A 91 -3.27 -0.81 3.67
CA LEU A 91 -2.02 -0.26 3.15
C LEU A 91 -1.17 0.28 4.29
N ILE A 92 0.03 -0.25 4.45
CA ILE A 92 1.04 0.31 5.35
C ILE A 92 2.15 0.93 4.53
N VAL A 93 2.49 2.18 4.81
CA VAL A 93 3.58 2.93 4.16
C VAL A 93 4.68 3.20 5.16
N MET A 94 5.89 2.74 4.86
CA MET A 94 7.10 2.90 5.69
C MET A 94 8.03 3.92 5.02
N PRO A 95 8.14 5.17 5.54
CA PRO A 95 9.08 6.16 5.01
C PRO A 95 10.52 5.78 5.38
N LEU A 96 11.39 5.65 4.36
CA LEU A 96 12.79 5.29 4.57
C LEU A 96 13.65 6.46 5.06
N ARG A 97 13.21 7.70 4.86
CA ARG A 97 13.93 8.90 5.30
C ARG A 97 14.08 8.96 6.82
N GLU A 98 13.08 8.48 7.56
CA GLU A 98 13.11 8.45 9.03
C GLU A 98 14.17 7.50 9.57
N VAL A 99 14.44 6.43 8.84
CA VAL A 99 15.41 5.39 9.21
C VAL A 99 16.81 5.69 8.67
N ALA A 100 16.89 6.37 7.52
CA ALA A 100 18.13 6.67 6.83
C ALA A 100 18.77 8.00 7.27
N ARG A 101 18.87 8.26 8.56
CA ARG A 101 19.28 9.53 9.18
C ARG A 101 20.51 10.28 8.64
N LYS A 102 21.15 9.90 7.54
CA LYS A 102 22.14 10.68 6.76
C LYS A 102 22.50 9.98 5.45
N GLY A 103 22.19 10.65 4.34
CA GLY A 103 22.76 10.40 3.01
C GLY A 103 21.93 9.50 2.08
N SER A 104 21.82 9.92 0.83
CA SER A 104 21.09 9.23 -0.26
C SER A 104 21.55 7.78 -0.51
N ASN A 105 22.81 7.48 -0.25
CA ASN A 105 23.37 6.14 -0.42
C ASN A 105 22.71 5.11 0.51
N ARG A 106 22.39 5.49 1.74
CA ARG A 106 21.76 4.58 2.70
C ARG A 106 20.35 4.15 2.30
N ILE A 107 19.55 5.06 1.74
CA ILE A 107 18.22 4.73 1.20
C ILE A 107 18.37 3.73 0.05
N LYS A 108 19.31 3.96 -0.87
CA LYS A 108 19.61 3.06 -1.99
C LYS A 108 20.01 1.67 -1.49
N ASP A 109 20.86 1.59 -0.46
CA ASP A 109 21.28 0.31 0.13
C ASP A 109 20.13 -0.43 0.79
N ILE A 110 19.26 0.28 1.53
CA ILE A 110 18.06 -0.30 2.14
C ILE A 110 17.13 -0.85 1.06
N LYS A 111 16.85 -0.05 0.02
CA LYS A 111 16.02 -0.50 -1.12
C LYS A 111 16.61 -1.72 -1.79
N GLY A 112 17.92 -1.75 -2.02
CA GLY A 112 18.64 -2.91 -2.58
C GLY A 112 18.49 -4.17 -1.73
N ARG A 113 18.53 -4.06 -0.39
CA ARG A 113 18.31 -5.19 0.53
C ARG A 113 16.87 -5.71 0.50
N VAL A 114 15.90 -4.80 0.50
CA VAL A 114 14.47 -5.15 0.45
C VAL A 114 14.10 -5.80 -0.87
N ILE A 115 14.58 -5.26 -1.98
CA ILE A 115 14.31 -5.81 -3.32
C ILE A 115 15.05 -7.13 -3.51
N GLY A 116 16.34 -7.16 -3.15
CA GLY A 116 17.23 -8.29 -3.41
C GLY A 116 17.63 -8.42 -4.88
N ARG A 117 18.49 -9.40 -5.18
CA ARG A 117 18.89 -9.68 -6.56
C ARG A 117 17.66 -10.07 -7.39
N GLU A 118 17.42 -9.36 -8.48
CA GLU A 118 16.28 -9.59 -9.40
C GLU A 118 14.90 -9.63 -8.68
N GLY A 119 14.77 -8.91 -7.58
CA GLY A 119 13.54 -8.86 -6.81
C GLY A 119 13.26 -10.10 -5.94
N LYS A 120 14.26 -10.99 -5.77
CA LYS A 120 14.08 -12.27 -5.06
C LYS A 120 13.66 -12.10 -3.61
N THR A 121 14.30 -11.18 -2.87
CA THR A 121 13.99 -10.98 -1.44
C THR A 121 12.55 -10.51 -1.25
N ARG A 122 12.14 -9.52 -2.04
CA ARG A 122 10.76 -9.03 -2.02
C ARG A 122 9.76 -10.15 -2.29
N ARG A 123 9.97 -10.93 -3.37
CA ARG A 123 9.07 -12.04 -3.73
C ARG A 123 8.97 -13.09 -2.63
N ILE A 124 10.09 -13.48 -2.01
CA ILE A 124 10.07 -14.44 -0.90
C ILE A 124 9.22 -13.93 0.27
N ILE A 125 9.34 -12.64 0.62
CA ILE A 125 8.53 -12.07 1.68
C ILE A 125 7.05 -12.06 1.27
N GLU A 126 6.73 -11.59 0.05
CA GLU A 126 5.37 -11.59 -0.50
C GLU A 126 4.75 -13.00 -0.44
N ASP A 127 5.48 -14.02 -0.93
CA ASP A 127 5.01 -15.40 -0.99
C ASP A 127 4.81 -16.02 0.41
N LEU A 128 5.71 -15.75 1.36
CA LEU A 128 5.62 -16.31 2.71
C LEU A 128 4.53 -15.65 3.55
N THR A 129 4.28 -14.37 3.35
CA THR A 129 3.33 -13.60 4.16
C THR A 129 1.99 -13.36 3.48
N ASP A 130 1.84 -13.78 2.21
CA ASP A 130 0.65 -13.51 1.40
C ASP A 130 0.32 -12.00 1.35
N THR A 131 1.35 -11.19 1.11
CA THR A 131 1.24 -9.73 0.99
C THR A 131 1.79 -9.23 -0.33
N MET A 132 1.53 -7.98 -0.63
CA MET A 132 2.09 -7.30 -1.79
C MET A 132 3.00 -6.16 -1.33
N ILE A 133 4.20 -6.05 -1.91
CA ILE A 133 5.19 -5.06 -1.51
C ILE A 133 5.55 -4.17 -2.69
N SER A 134 5.57 -2.86 -2.45
CA SER A 134 6.09 -1.85 -3.38
C SER A 134 7.27 -1.11 -2.76
N VAL A 135 8.34 -0.95 -3.54
CA VAL A 135 9.50 -0.11 -3.19
C VAL A 135 9.56 1.02 -4.21
N TYR A 136 9.06 2.18 -3.80
CA TYR A 136 8.92 3.33 -4.70
C TYR A 136 9.31 4.63 -4.01
N GLY A 137 10.00 5.53 -4.73
CA GLY A 137 10.54 6.75 -4.14
C GLY A 137 11.37 6.43 -2.89
N ASP A 138 11.09 7.10 -1.80
CA ASP A 138 11.74 6.88 -0.50
C ASP A 138 10.82 6.11 0.48
N THR A 139 9.98 5.21 -0.05
CA THR A 139 9.06 4.40 0.76
C THR A 139 9.13 2.92 0.41
N VAL A 140 8.86 2.08 1.40
CA VAL A 140 8.45 0.69 1.24
C VAL A 140 7.00 0.61 1.70
N SER A 141 6.14 0.07 0.86
CA SER A 141 4.71 -0.04 1.16
C SER A 141 4.26 -1.48 1.05
N VAL A 142 3.33 -1.88 1.90
CA VAL A 142 2.79 -3.25 1.98
C VAL A 142 1.27 -3.20 1.92
N ILE A 143 0.67 -4.07 1.12
CA ILE A 143 -0.76 -4.33 1.10
C ILE A 143 -0.99 -5.79 1.51
N GLY A 144 -1.96 -6.04 2.37
CA GLY A 144 -2.39 -7.37 2.80
C GLY A 144 -3.42 -7.29 3.92
N ASP A 145 -3.89 -8.43 4.38
CA ASP A 145 -4.75 -8.50 5.55
C ASP A 145 -3.99 -8.14 6.85
N TYR A 146 -4.72 -7.83 7.91
CA TYR A 146 -4.16 -7.36 9.18
C TYR A 146 -3.10 -8.29 9.78
N VAL A 147 -3.32 -9.60 9.67
CA VAL A 147 -2.41 -10.60 10.24
C VAL A 147 -1.16 -10.73 9.40
N SER A 148 -1.32 -10.87 8.09
CA SER A 148 -0.22 -11.02 7.12
C SER A 148 0.73 -9.81 7.11
N VAL A 149 0.16 -8.60 7.11
CA VAL A 149 0.94 -7.35 7.08
C VAL A 149 1.88 -7.24 8.27
N LYS A 150 1.47 -7.67 9.46
CA LYS A 150 2.31 -7.67 10.67
C LYS A 150 3.66 -8.37 10.42
N TYR A 151 3.62 -9.60 9.89
CA TYR A 151 4.84 -10.39 9.63
C TYR A 151 5.68 -9.81 8.50
N ALA A 152 5.04 -9.28 7.44
CA ALA A 152 5.75 -8.61 6.37
C ALA A 152 6.49 -7.36 6.88
N ILE A 153 5.85 -6.54 7.72
CA ILE A 153 6.47 -5.35 8.32
C ILE A 153 7.65 -5.70 9.21
N GLU A 154 7.52 -6.73 10.07
CA GLU A 154 8.61 -7.19 10.93
C GLU A 154 9.82 -7.65 10.10
N ALA A 155 9.59 -8.44 9.04
CA ALA A 155 10.65 -8.88 8.12
C ALA A 155 11.33 -7.69 7.41
N LEU A 156 10.54 -6.71 6.94
CA LEU A 156 11.06 -5.49 6.32
C LEU A 156 11.87 -4.65 7.30
N GLN A 157 11.43 -4.50 8.55
CA GLN A 157 12.17 -3.80 9.60
C GLN A 157 13.50 -4.48 9.91
N MET A 158 13.55 -5.81 9.92
CA MET A 158 14.80 -6.57 10.06
C MET A 158 15.77 -6.26 8.91
N LEU A 159 15.31 -6.22 7.65
CA LEU A 159 16.14 -5.87 6.49
C LEU A 159 16.62 -4.40 6.56
N ILE A 160 15.75 -3.49 6.91
CA ILE A 160 16.03 -2.06 7.06
C ILE A 160 17.08 -1.84 8.16
N SER A 161 16.99 -2.55 9.28
CA SER A 161 17.98 -2.49 10.37
C SER A 161 19.32 -3.16 10.04
N GLY A 162 19.40 -3.86 8.91
CA GLY A 162 20.65 -4.47 8.41
C GLY A 162 20.82 -5.95 8.73
N LYS A 163 19.77 -6.64 9.17
CA LYS A 163 19.82 -8.11 9.30
C LYS A 163 20.06 -8.78 7.95
N LYS A 164 20.76 -9.91 7.97
CA LYS A 164 21.01 -10.69 6.75
C LYS A 164 19.72 -11.33 6.24
N GLN A 165 19.53 -11.39 4.93
CA GLN A 165 18.36 -12.00 4.28
C GLN A 165 18.08 -13.42 4.80
N ARG A 166 19.12 -14.24 4.97
CA ARG A 166 18.99 -15.60 5.54
C ARG A 166 18.30 -15.61 6.91
N THR A 167 18.64 -14.65 7.77
CA THR A 167 18.02 -14.52 9.11
C THR A 167 16.55 -14.14 9.00
N VAL A 168 16.21 -13.26 8.04
CA VAL A 168 14.84 -12.85 7.80
C VAL A 168 14.00 -14.01 7.26
N TYR A 169 14.55 -14.80 6.34
CA TYR A 169 13.84 -15.97 5.81
C TYR A 169 13.59 -17.03 6.89
N ALA A 170 14.60 -17.35 7.70
CA ALA A 170 14.43 -18.29 8.81
C ALA A 170 13.36 -17.81 9.81
N TYR A 171 13.34 -16.52 10.11
CA TYR A 171 12.30 -15.91 10.93
C TYR A 171 10.90 -16.10 10.31
N LEU A 172 10.75 -15.78 9.01
CA LEU A 172 9.44 -15.92 8.34
C LEU A 172 8.99 -17.39 8.24
N GLU A 173 9.90 -18.31 7.94
CA GLU A 173 9.59 -19.76 7.89
C GLU A 173 9.07 -20.27 9.24
N GLU A 174 9.65 -19.79 10.33
CA GLU A 174 9.15 -20.11 11.69
C GLU A 174 7.75 -19.51 11.92
N ARG A 175 7.51 -18.26 11.49
CA ARG A 175 6.26 -17.54 11.70
C ARG A 175 5.10 -17.92 10.76
N VAL A 176 5.41 -18.52 9.60
CA VAL A 176 4.36 -18.98 8.66
C VAL A 176 3.37 -19.94 9.34
N ARG A 177 3.86 -20.76 10.28
CA ARG A 177 2.99 -21.67 11.04
C ARG A 177 2.03 -20.89 11.94
N ASP A 178 2.54 -19.88 12.66
CA ASP A 178 1.74 -19.04 13.55
C ASP A 178 0.69 -18.29 12.74
N LEU A 179 1.09 -17.70 11.60
CA LEU A 179 0.21 -17.01 10.66
C LEU A 179 -0.95 -17.89 10.20
N LYS A 180 -0.68 -19.15 9.83
CA LYS A 180 -1.73 -20.09 9.39
C LYS A 180 -2.71 -20.40 10.51
N MET A 181 -2.23 -20.51 11.74
CA MET A 181 -3.08 -20.77 12.91
C MET A 181 -3.93 -19.55 13.26
N GLU A 182 -3.38 -18.33 13.19
CA GLU A 182 -4.13 -17.09 13.42
C GLU A 182 -5.26 -16.92 12.39
N LYS A 183 -4.96 -17.08 11.09
CA LYS A 183 -5.97 -17.01 10.01
C LYS A 183 -7.08 -18.06 10.14
N LEU A 184 -6.75 -19.27 10.60
CA LEU A 184 -7.74 -20.32 10.87
C LEU A 184 -8.70 -19.89 12.00
N ASN A 185 -8.18 -19.28 13.06
CA ASN A 185 -8.99 -18.84 14.20
C ASN A 185 -9.90 -17.65 13.82
N GLU A 186 -9.42 -16.71 13.00
CA GLU A 186 -10.25 -15.58 12.50
C GLU A 186 -11.43 -16.07 11.64
N ASN A 187 -11.24 -17.11 10.83
CA ASN A 187 -12.29 -17.65 9.97
C ASN A 187 -13.33 -18.52 10.75
N LEU A 188 -13.06 -18.83 12.02
CA LEU A 188 -13.95 -19.61 12.88
C LEU A 188 -14.73 -18.73 13.89
N SER A 189 -14.46 -17.44 13.93
CA SER A 189 -15.07 -16.43 14.81
C SER A 189 -16.17 -15.66 14.10
#